data_82fdabd9de989b71173d4272023b8ea0
#
_entry.id   82fdabd9de989b71173d4272023b8ea0
#
_cell.length_a   1.000
_cell.length_b   1.000
_cell.length_c   1.000
_cell.angle_alpha   90.00
_cell.angle_beta   90.00
_cell.angle_gamma   90.00
#
_symmetry.space_group_name_H-M   'P 1'
#
loop_
_entity.id
_entity.type
_entity.pdbx_description
1 polymer ?
#
loop_
_entity_poly.entity_id
_entity_poly.type
_entity_poly.pdbx_seq_one_letter_code
_entity_poly.pdbx_strand_id
1 'polypeptide(L)' 'MGTLTFRNHAGELVDVPTVAATRFKNEFGAVFEEAAQRGAVAITKHNTPKAVLLSVAEFEAEATTTMV' A
#
# COMPACT_ATOMS: atom_id res chain seq x y z
N MET A 1 12.22 4.88 8.42
CA MET A 1 11.25 4.93 7.41
C MET A 1 11.77 4.35 6.17
N GLY A 2 11.03 3.53 5.60
CA GLY A 2 11.48 2.86 4.42
C GLY A 2 10.44 2.93 3.34
N THR A 3 10.82 2.48 2.18
CA THR A 3 9.90 2.27 1.10
C THR A 3 10.14 0.88 0.56
N LEU A 4 9.12 0.32 -0.04
CA LEU A 4 9.24 -0.91 -0.78
C LEU A 4 9.00 -0.61 -2.24
N THR A 5 9.71 -1.31 -3.09
CA THR A 5 9.53 -1.16 -4.52
C THR A 5 8.74 -2.36 -5.03
N PHE A 6 7.60 -2.08 -5.62
CA PHE A 6 6.76 -3.11 -6.21
C PHE A 6 6.66 -2.91 -7.70
N ARG A 7 6.42 -3.98 -8.41
CA ARG A 7 6.12 -3.90 -9.82
C ARG A 7 4.60 -3.86 -9.97
N ASN A 8 4.09 -2.79 -10.55
CA ASN A 8 2.65 -2.69 -10.71
C ASN A 8 2.20 -3.54 -11.91
N HIS A 9 0.90 -3.53 -12.18
CA HIS A 9 0.36 -4.39 -13.22
C HIS A 9 0.84 -3.98 -14.62
N ALA A 10 1.33 -2.77 -14.76
CA ALA A 10 1.89 -2.31 -16.03
C ALA A 10 3.36 -2.68 -16.17
N GLY A 11 3.94 -3.31 -15.15
CA GLY A 11 5.33 -3.71 -15.19
C GLY A 11 6.30 -2.64 -14.71
N GLU A 12 5.80 -1.51 -14.25
CA GLU A 12 6.64 -0.42 -13.77
C GLU A 12 6.95 -0.59 -12.30
N LEU A 13 8.15 -0.16 -11.91
CA LEU A 13 8.53 -0.17 -10.52
C LEU A 13 7.99 1.07 -9.82
N VAL A 14 7.32 0.87 -8.71
CA VAL A 14 6.77 1.96 -7.91
C VAL A 14 7.24 1.83 -6.47
N ASP A 15 7.55 2.95 -5.87
CA ASP A 15 7.94 2.99 -4.47
C ASP A 15 6.71 3.20 -3.61
N VAL A 16 6.58 2.34 -2.60
CA VAL A 16 5.44 2.38 -1.69
C VAL A 16 5.98 2.62 -0.29
N PRO A 17 5.50 3.63 0.42
CA PRO A 17 5.98 3.86 1.78
C PRO A 17 5.59 2.71 2.68
N THR A 18 6.42 2.44 3.68
CA THR A 18 6.15 1.38 4.63
C THR A 18 5.78 1.95 5.98
N VAL A 19 4.92 1.22 6.68
CA VAL A 19 4.46 1.58 8.01
C VAL A 19 4.52 0.33 8.86
N ALA A 20 5.12 0.45 10.05
CA ALA A 20 5.15 -0.69 10.97
C ALA A 20 3.74 -1.01 11.42
N ALA A 21 3.48 -2.30 11.66
CA ALA A 21 2.16 -2.74 12.09
C ALA A 21 1.71 -2.05 13.37
N THR A 22 2.65 -1.79 14.28
CA THR A 22 2.32 -1.11 15.52
C THR A 22 1.82 0.30 15.27
N ARG A 23 2.48 1.02 14.38
CA ARG A 23 2.04 2.36 14.03
C ARG A 23 0.70 2.33 13.34
N PHE A 24 0.50 1.35 12.46
CA PHE A 24 -0.77 1.20 11.77
C PHE A 24 -1.90 1.02 12.78
N LYS A 25 -1.66 0.19 13.78
CA LYS A 25 -2.66 -0.07 14.81
C LYS A 25 -2.98 1.19 15.60
N ASN A 26 -1.96 1.95 15.97
CA ASN A 26 -2.13 3.11 16.84
C ASN A 26 -2.57 4.36 16.10
N GLU A 27 -2.24 4.46 14.81
CA GLU A 27 -2.52 5.65 14.03
C GLU A 27 -3.29 5.28 12.76
N PHE A 28 -4.27 4.43 12.93
CA PHE A 28 -5.01 3.90 11.80
C PHE A 28 -5.54 4.99 10.87
N GLY A 29 -6.14 6.02 11.45
CA GLY A 29 -6.73 7.09 10.65
C GLY A 29 -5.70 7.81 9.80
N ALA A 30 -4.54 8.12 10.38
CA ALA A 30 -3.50 8.83 9.65
C ALA A 30 -2.93 7.95 8.52
N VAL A 31 -2.72 6.67 8.80
CA VAL A 31 -2.19 5.75 7.80
C VAL A 31 -3.21 5.55 6.68
N PHE A 32 -4.47 5.46 7.04
CA PHE A 32 -5.54 5.30 6.08
C PHE A 32 -5.59 6.48 5.11
N GLU A 33 -5.48 7.70 5.64
CA GLU A 33 -5.45 8.89 4.81
C GLU A 33 -4.22 8.93 3.92
N GLU A 34 -3.09 8.50 4.44
CA GLU A 34 -1.87 8.46 3.66
C GLU A 34 -2.03 7.51 2.48
N ALA A 35 -2.62 6.35 2.72
CA ALA A 35 -2.85 5.40 1.64
C ALA A 35 -3.79 5.98 0.60
N ALA A 36 -4.82 6.69 1.03
CA ALA A 36 -5.77 7.28 0.10
C ALA A 36 -5.10 8.34 -0.78
N GLN A 37 -4.18 9.11 -0.20
CA GLN A 37 -3.51 10.17 -0.94
C GLN A 37 -2.41 9.65 -1.84
N ARG A 38 -1.65 8.68 -1.37
CA ARG A 38 -0.50 8.16 -2.10
C ARG A 38 -0.82 6.99 -3.00
N GLY A 39 -1.95 6.34 -2.79
CA GLY A 39 -2.37 5.19 -3.56
C GLY A 39 -2.14 3.87 -2.84
N ALA A 40 -1.06 3.75 -2.08
CA ALA A 40 -0.77 2.51 -1.39
C ALA A 40 0.20 2.74 -0.24
N VAL A 41 0.08 1.91 0.78
CA VAL A 41 1.01 1.89 1.91
C VAL A 41 1.22 0.43 2.28
N ALA A 42 2.48 0.03 2.46
CA ALA A 42 2.80 -1.34 2.85
C ALA A 42 2.90 -1.42 4.37
N ILE A 43 2.27 -2.42 4.95
CA ILE A 43 2.28 -2.66 6.38
C ILE A 43 3.33 -3.73 6.66
N THR A 44 4.30 -3.42 7.51
CA THR A 44 5.38 -4.35 7.79
C THR A 44 5.34 -4.80 9.24
N LYS A 45 5.86 -5.98 9.47
CA LYS A 45 6.04 -6.51 10.81
C LYS A 45 7.38 -7.24 10.82
N HIS A 46 8.24 -6.89 11.78
CA HIS A 46 9.58 -7.48 11.86
C HIS A 46 10.32 -7.28 10.55
N ASN A 47 10.19 -6.08 10.00
CA ASN A 47 10.85 -5.71 8.74
C ASN A 47 10.42 -6.54 7.54
N THR A 48 9.27 -7.20 7.66
CA THR A 48 8.75 -8.03 6.57
C THR A 48 7.40 -7.48 6.16
N PRO A 49 7.18 -7.21 4.88
CA PRO A 49 5.87 -6.75 4.43
C PRO A 49 4.83 -7.83 4.63
N LYS A 50 3.74 -7.48 5.29
CA LYS A 50 2.67 -8.44 5.57
C LYS A 50 1.40 -8.11 4.81
N ALA A 51 1.18 -6.84 4.49
CA ALA A 51 -0.05 -6.43 3.83
C ALA A 51 0.19 -5.12 3.13
N VAL A 52 -0.68 -4.80 2.19
CA VAL A 52 -0.64 -3.51 1.50
C VAL A 52 -2.05 -2.93 1.57
N LEU A 53 -2.12 -1.66 1.96
CA LEU A 53 -3.37 -0.93 1.99
C LEU A 53 -3.44 -0.09 0.72
N LEU A 54 -4.44 -0.33 -0.11
CA LEU A 54 -4.57 0.34 -1.40
C LEU A 54 -5.71 1.34 -1.35
N SER A 55 -5.57 2.44 -2.09
CA SER A 55 -6.72 3.30 -2.32
C SER A 55 -7.69 2.61 -3.26
N VAL A 56 -8.93 3.09 -3.29
CA VAL A 56 -9.93 2.51 -4.16
C VAL A 56 -9.51 2.63 -5.63
N ALA A 57 -8.92 3.77 -5.99
CA ALA A 57 -8.49 3.97 -7.37
C ALA A 57 -7.41 2.97 -7.77
N GLU A 58 -6.46 2.72 -6.87
CA GLU A 58 -5.41 1.76 -7.16
C GLU A 58 -5.94 0.34 -7.25
N PHE A 59 -6.86 0.00 -6.36
CA PHE A 59 -7.47 -1.31 -6.38
C PHE A 59 -8.25 -1.54 -7.67
N GLU A 60 -8.99 -0.54 -8.10
CA GLU A 60 -9.76 -0.66 -9.34
C GLU A 60 -8.87 -0.81 -10.55
N ALA A 61 -7.73 -0.11 -10.55
CA ALA A 61 -6.79 -0.24 -11.65
C ALA A 61 -6.25 -1.66 -11.74
N GLU A 62 -5.95 -2.26 -10.58
CA GLU A 62 -5.44 -3.62 -10.55
C GLU A 62 -6.48 -4.65 -10.93
N ALA A 63 -7.74 -4.37 -10.60
CA ALA A 63 -8.82 -5.34 -10.78
C ALA A 63 -9.56 -5.20 -12.09
N THR A 64 -9.19 -4.25 -12.92
CA THR A 64 -9.94 -3.93 -14.13
C THR A 64 -10.18 -5.13 -15.03
N THR A 65 -9.18 -5.96 -15.18
CA THR A 65 -9.28 -7.08 -16.12
C THR A 65 -10.18 -8.19 -15.62
N THR A 66 -10.51 -8.18 -14.35
CA THR A 66 -11.31 -9.26 -13.77
C THR A 66 -12.77 -8.89 -13.62
N MET A 67 -13.10 -7.68 -13.90
CA MET A 67 -14.47 -7.22 -13.78
C MET A 67 -15.23 -7.59 -15.03
N VAL A 68 -15.98 -8.60 -14.92
CA VAL A 68 -16.71 -9.10 -16.07
C VAL A 68 -18.16 -9.24 -15.77
#